data_36937446d96cbf5be70b4755ca425a0f
#
_entry.id   36937446d96cbf5be70b4755ca425a0f
#
_cell.length_a   1.000
_cell.length_b   1.000
_cell.length_c   1.000
_cell.angle_alpha   90.00
_cell.angle_beta   90.00
_cell.angle_gamma   90.00
#
_symmetry.space_group_name_H-M   'P 1'
#
loop_
_entity.id
_entity.type
_entity.pdbx_description
1 polymer ?
#
loop_
_entity_poly.entity_id
_entity_poly.type
_entity_poly.pdbx_seq_one_letter_code
_entity_poly.pdbx_strand_id
1 'polypeptide(L)'
;MDKSVRHRNTSVSPWAWVSTLYFAEAMPYVAVMTLSVLMYKVMGVSNGEIAFYTSWLYLPWVIKPLWSPFVDIFRTKLWWIVTTEALIAVGLACVAFTLPGAWFFQLSLAFFWLTAFVSATHDIAADGFYMLALTEHQQAFYVGIRSTFYRIATIFSQGGLVALAWVIGESGCSVATSWGIVMGVISVSFFIFAVYHRMVLPRPACDRPAEGVTARNAGREFLRTFATFFRKPHALTGILFMLLYRLPEAQLVKLINPFLVDGRDVGGLGLTTGEVGLVYGTVGVIGLTVGGIVGGLVVSRGGLRRWLWPMAWGISLTCITFCYLAWAQPTSLFVICTCVGIEQLGYGFGFSAYMLYLIYYSEGELRTAHYAICTGFMALGMMLPGMAAGWIQEHLGYEGFFWWVMGCCAVTIAVTALIRVPAEFGRKHV
;
A
#
# COMPACT_ATOMS: atom_id res chain seq x y z
N MET A 1 -27.74 -38.51 24.87
CA MET A 1 -27.14 -37.75 26.00
C MET A 1 -26.15 -36.79 25.41
N ASP A 2 -26.63 -35.61 25.15
CA ASP A 2 -25.89 -34.52 24.53
C ASP A 2 -25.08 -33.80 25.63
N LYS A 3 -23.77 -33.94 25.60
CA LYS A 3 -22.88 -33.14 26.44
C LYS A 3 -22.42 -31.94 25.61
N SER A 4 -23.20 -30.86 25.66
CA SER A 4 -22.79 -29.53 25.26
C SER A 4 -21.50 -29.16 26.02
N VAL A 5 -20.36 -29.30 25.34
CA VAL A 5 -19.10 -28.71 25.77
C VAL A 5 -19.25 -27.19 25.68
N ARG A 6 -19.66 -26.58 26.79
CA ARG A 6 -19.58 -25.13 26.97
C ARG A 6 -18.10 -24.72 26.85
N HIS A 7 -17.69 -24.36 25.63
CA HIS A 7 -16.47 -23.57 25.46
C HIS A 7 -16.65 -22.24 26.19
N ARG A 8 -15.93 -22.06 27.29
CA ARG A 8 -15.64 -20.74 27.83
C ARG A 8 -14.79 -19.99 26.78
N ASN A 9 -15.44 -19.50 25.73
CA ASN A 9 -14.91 -18.43 24.92
C ASN A 9 -15.12 -17.15 25.72
N THR A 10 -14.07 -16.69 26.41
CA THR A 10 -13.92 -15.25 26.68
C THR A 10 -13.72 -14.62 25.30
N SER A 11 -14.82 -14.37 24.60
CA SER A 11 -14.79 -13.76 23.26
C SER A 11 -14.40 -12.30 23.45
N VAL A 12 -13.10 -12.05 23.33
CA VAL A 12 -12.61 -10.67 23.20
C VAL A 12 -13.36 -10.06 22.01
N SER A 13 -13.96 -8.89 22.22
CA SER A 13 -14.71 -8.20 21.18
C SER A 13 -13.83 -7.99 19.94
N PRO A 14 -14.29 -8.31 18.73
CA PRO A 14 -13.52 -8.06 17.51
C PRO A 14 -13.11 -6.59 17.34
N TRP A 15 -13.83 -5.64 17.93
CA TRP A 15 -13.46 -4.24 17.97
C TRP A 15 -12.09 -4.00 18.62
N ALA A 16 -11.74 -4.78 19.63
CA ALA A 16 -10.49 -4.59 20.35
C ALA A 16 -9.25 -4.98 19.52
N TRP A 17 -9.39 -5.90 18.55
CA TRP A 17 -8.24 -6.38 17.82
C TRP A 17 -8.29 -6.09 16.29
N VAL A 18 -9.45 -6.06 15.65
CA VAL A 18 -9.54 -5.74 14.21
C VAL A 18 -9.01 -4.33 13.95
N SER A 19 -9.43 -3.37 14.76
CA SER A 19 -9.02 -1.97 14.63
C SER A 19 -7.50 -1.80 14.74
N THR A 20 -6.91 -2.38 15.79
CA THR A 20 -5.47 -2.26 16.07
C THR A 20 -4.62 -3.07 15.11
N LEU A 21 -5.09 -4.26 14.70
CA LEU A 21 -4.37 -5.13 13.77
C LEU A 21 -4.22 -4.46 12.39
N TYR A 22 -5.29 -3.87 11.85
CA TYR A 22 -5.23 -3.21 10.55
C TYR A 22 -4.62 -1.80 10.60
N PHE A 23 -4.64 -1.16 11.76
CA PHE A 23 -3.81 0.01 12.00
C PHE A 23 -2.32 -0.35 11.96
N ALA A 24 -1.91 -1.43 12.65
CA ALA A 24 -0.55 -1.94 12.64
C ALA A 24 -0.12 -2.41 11.24
N GLU A 25 -1.00 -3.03 10.44
CA GLU A 25 -0.70 -3.50 9.08
C GLU A 25 -0.28 -2.36 8.15
N ALA A 26 -0.95 -1.18 8.24
CA ALA A 26 -0.67 -0.06 7.36
C ALA A 26 0.67 0.63 7.64
N MET A 27 1.07 0.74 8.90
CA MET A 27 2.22 1.56 9.29
C MET A 27 3.55 1.14 8.67
N PRO A 28 3.97 -0.14 8.66
CA PRO A 28 5.25 -0.53 8.08
C PRO A 28 5.24 -0.41 6.57
N TYR A 29 4.11 -0.66 5.91
CA TYR A 29 3.95 -0.39 4.48
C TYR A 29 4.19 1.08 4.17
N VAL A 30 3.56 2.00 4.92
CA VAL A 30 3.76 3.44 4.72
C VAL A 30 5.19 3.86 5.04
N ALA A 31 5.79 3.31 6.12
CA ALA A 31 7.18 3.60 6.47
C ALA A 31 8.14 3.20 5.34
N VAL A 32 7.96 2.00 4.76
CA VAL A 32 8.80 1.48 3.69
C VAL A 32 8.55 2.17 2.36
N MET A 33 7.29 2.49 2.00
CA MET A 33 6.94 2.96 0.66
C MET A 33 6.89 4.47 0.52
N THR A 34 6.57 5.19 1.59
CA THR A 34 6.33 6.65 1.53
C THR A 34 7.31 7.43 2.40
N LEU A 35 7.43 7.06 3.69
CA LEU A 35 8.30 7.79 4.61
C LEU A 35 9.77 7.64 4.23
N SER A 36 10.19 6.46 3.75
CA SER A 36 11.56 6.24 3.27
C SER A 36 11.92 7.18 2.11
N VAL A 37 11.00 7.38 1.17
CA VAL A 37 11.20 8.29 0.01
C VAL A 37 11.43 9.72 0.47
N LEU A 38 10.54 10.24 1.35
CA LEU A 38 10.68 11.59 1.89
C LEU A 38 11.94 11.73 2.75
N MET A 39 12.19 10.77 3.64
CA MET A 39 13.37 10.74 4.50
C MET A 39 14.66 10.79 3.69
N TYR A 40 14.82 9.92 2.69
CA TYR A 40 16.01 9.92 1.83
C TYR A 40 16.15 11.22 1.06
N LYS A 41 15.04 11.80 0.61
CA LYS A 41 15.05 13.07 -0.10
C LYS A 41 15.61 14.20 0.76
N VAL A 42 15.11 14.39 1.97
CA VAL A 42 15.59 15.43 2.89
C VAL A 42 16.99 15.13 3.45
N MET A 43 17.45 13.88 3.36
CA MET A 43 18.84 13.48 3.68
C MET A 43 19.81 13.64 2.48
N GLY A 44 19.34 14.16 1.33
CA GLY A 44 20.17 14.53 0.19
C GLY A 44 20.46 13.39 -0.80
N VAL A 45 19.71 12.29 -0.77
CA VAL A 45 19.83 11.21 -1.77
C VAL A 45 19.20 11.67 -3.10
N SER A 46 19.81 11.29 -4.23
CA SER A 46 19.33 11.67 -5.56
C SER A 46 17.96 11.05 -5.89
N ASN A 47 17.16 11.74 -6.73
CA ASN A 47 15.84 11.26 -7.13
C ASN A 47 15.92 9.92 -7.89
N GLY A 48 16.98 9.74 -8.70
CA GLY A 48 17.24 8.48 -9.41
C GLY A 48 17.46 7.32 -8.45
N GLU A 49 18.33 7.48 -7.45
CA GLU A 49 18.61 6.46 -6.44
C GLU A 49 17.36 6.16 -5.59
N ILE A 50 16.65 7.21 -5.13
CA ILE A 50 15.42 7.05 -4.37
C ILE A 50 14.41 6.23 -5.17
N ALA A 51 14.09 6.63 -6.40
CA ALA A 51 13.11 5.98 -7.23
C ALA A 51 13.50 4.53 -7.54
N PHE A 52 14.76 4.28 -7.89
CA PHE A 52 15.27 2.96 -8.20
C PHE A 52 15.21 2.02 -6.99
N TYR A 53 15.91 2.37 -5.90
CA TYR A 53 16.08 1.47 -4.76
C TYR A 53 14.80 1.30 -3.94
N THR A 54 13.99 2.36 -3.75
CA THR A 54 12.73 2.22 -3.02
C THR A 54 11.64 1.50 -3.82
N SER A 55 11.74 1.48 -5.16
CA SER A 55 10.82 0.68 -5.97
C SER A 55 11.07 -0.82 -5.81
N TRP A 56 12.31 -1.25 -5.62
CA TRP A 56 12.61 -2.64 -5.30
C TRP A 56 11.97 -3.12 -3.99
N LEU A 57 11.70 -2.23 -3.05
CA LEU A 57 11.03 -2.56 -1.80
C LEU A 57 9.60 -3.09 -2.00
N TYR A 58 9.00 -2.93 -3.19
CA TYR A 58 7.74 -3.58 -3.54
C TYR A 58 7.87 -5.11 -3.75
N LEU A 59 9.08 -5.60 -4.04
CA LEU A 59 9.29 -7.00 -4.40
C LEU A 59 8.71 -8.00 -3.39
N PRO A 60 8.82 -7.82 -2.06
CA PRO A 60 8.19 -8.72 -1.10
C PRO A 60 6.67 -8.88 -1.31
N TRP A 61 5.95 -7.80 -1.61
CA TRP A 61 4.51 -7.88 -1.89
C TRP A 61 4.20 -8.48 -3.26
N VAL A 62 5.11 -8.34 -4.24
CA VAL A 62 5.00 -9.01 -5.56
C VAL A 62 5.07 -10.52 -5.41
N ILE A 63 6.07 -11.00 -4.66
CA ILE A 63 6.38 -12.43 -4.55
C ILE A 63 5.79 -13.10 -3.30
N LYS A 64 5.04 -12.37 -2.46
CA LYS A 64 4.41 -12.95 -1.26
C LYS A 64 3.57 -14.21 -1.50
N PRO A 65 2.90 -14.41 -2.67
CA PRO A 65 2.22 -15.66 -2.95
C PRO A 65 3.14 -16.89 -2.94
N LEU A 66 4.46 -16.70 -3.20
CA LEU A 66 5.42 -17.80 -3.25
C LEU A 66 5.67 -18.44 -1.89
N TRP A 67 5.58 -17.66 -0.79
CA TRP A 67 5.79 -18.18 0.56
C TRP A 67 4.53 -18.18 1.43
N SER A 68 3.40 -17.69 0.93
CA SER A 68 2.13 -17.75 1.66
C SER A 68 1.81 -19.16 2.20
N PRO A 69 2.03 -20.27 1.47
CA PRO A 69 1.84 -21.62 2.00
C PRO A 69 2.70 -21.94 3.22
N PHE A 70 3.89 -21.35 3.35
CA PHE A 70 4.73 -21.57 4.53
C PHE A 70 4.10 -21.00 5.80
N VAL A 71 3.39 -19.87 5.68
CA VAL A 71 2.67 -19.25 6.81
C VAL A 71 1.51 -20.14 7.27
N ASP A 72 0.93 -20.94 6.38
CA ASP A 72 -0.14 -21.90 6.70
C ASP A 72 0.40 -23.20 7.32
N ILE A 73 1.58 -23.65 6.89
CA ILE A 73 2.19 -24.92 7.32
C ILE A 73 2.95 -24.76 8.64
N PHE A 74 3.68 -23.67 8.82
CA PHE A 74 4.54 -23.44 9.97
C PHE A 74 3.86 -22.53 11.00
N ARG A 75 3.41 -23.09 12.12
CA ARG A 75 2.86 -22.33 13.24
C ARG A 75 1.44 -21.79 13.00
N THR A 76 0.89 -21.18 14.03
CA THR A 76 -0.43 -20.53 14.03
C THR A 76 -0.35 -19.12 13.42
N LYS A 77 -1.45 -18.60 12.89
CA LYS A 77 -1.51 -17.21 12.41
C LYS A 77 -1.20 -16.21 13.52
N LEU A 78 -1.71 -16.46 14.73
CA LEU A 78 -1.40 -15.64 15.91
C LEU A 78 0.10 -15.59 16.19
N TRP A 79 0.81 -16.72 16.10
CA TRP A 79 2.26 -16.75 16.28
C TRP A 79 2.98 -15.90 15.24
N TRP A 80 2.55 -15.99 13.98
CA TRP A 80 3.12 -15.18 12.90
C TRP A 80 2.88 -13.70 13.14
N ILE A 81 1.65 -13.27 13.48
CA ILE A 81 1.31 -11.86 13.76
C ILE A 81 2.27 -11.30 14.82
N VAL A 82 2.33 -11.92 15.99
CA VAL A 82 3.14 -11.43 17.12
C VAL A 82 4.64 -11.42 16.78
N THR A 83 5.12 -12.46 16.12
CA THR A 83 6.54 -12.57 15.75
C THR A 83 6.92 -11.53 14.69
N THR A 84 6.08 -11.33 13.67
CA THR A 84 6.35 -10.35 12.63
C THR A 84 6.25 -8.92 13.16
N GLU A 85 5.33 -8.61 14.06
CA GLU A 85 5.28 -7.30 14.73
C GLU A 85 6.56 -7.03 15.54
N ALA A 86 7.04 -8.01 16.29
CA ALA A 86 8.32 -7.88 17.01
C ALA A 86 9.51 -7.70 16.05
N LEU A 87 9.54 -8.42 14.92
CA LEU A 87 10.60 -8.28 13.93
C LEU A 87 10.52 -6.93 13.18
N ILE A 88 9.32 -6.39 12.91
CA ILE A 88 9.14 -5.05 12.37
C ILE A 88 9.68 -4.01 13.35
N ALA A 89 9.37 -4.16 14.64
CA ALA A 89 9.93 -3.28 15.68
C ALA A 89 11.47 -3.26 15.65
N VAL A 90 12.10 -4.43 15.61
CA VAL A 90 13.57 -4.54 15.53
C VAL A 90 14.09 -3.94 14.22
N GLY A 91 13.47 -4.24 13.08
CA GLY A 91 13.88 -3.71 11.77
C GLY A 91 13.87 -2.18 11.73
N LEU A 92 12.79 -1.55 12.25
CA LEU A 92 12.68 -0.09 12.30
C LEU A 92 13.59 0.54 13.34
N ALA A 93 13.87 -0.14 14.48
CA ALA A 93 14.91 0.30 15.40
C ALA A 93 16.29 0.31 14.72
N CYS A 94 16.62 -0.74 13.97
CA CYS A 94 17.87 -0.79 13.21
C CYS A 94 17.94 0.34 12.16
N VAL A 95 16.84 0.64 11.45
CA VAL A 95 16.78 1.82 10.58
C VAL A 95 17.14 3.07 11.37
N ALA A 96 16.46 3.32 12.50
CA ALA A 96 16.70 4.50 13.34
C ALA A 96 18.19 4.65 13.74
N PHE A 97 18.84 3.56 14.15
CA PHE A 97 20.25 3.58 14.56
C PHE A 97 21.23 3.79 13.41
N THR A 98 20.85 3.45 12.18
CA THR A 98 21.76 3.59 11.03
C THR A 98 21.77 4.99 10.42
N LEU A 99 20.72 5.80 10.64
CA LEU A 99 20.57 7.11 9.98
C LEU A 99 21.70 8.12 10.30
N PRO A 100 22.27 8.20 11.52
CA PRO A 100 23.37 9.12 11.78
C PRO A 100 24.72 8.68 11.19
N GLY A 101 24.82 7.47 10.67
CA GLY A 101 26.08 6.88 10.20
C GLY A 101 26.44 7.30 8.76
N ALA A 102 27.72 7.18 8.40
CA ALA A 102 28.21 7.47 7.04
C ALA A 102 27.58 6.55 5.96
N TRP A 103 27.18 5.33 6.31
CA TRP A 103 26.56 4.34 5.42
C TRP A 103 25.03 4.28 5.59
N PHE A 104 24.42 5.42 6.01
CA PHE A 104 23.00 5.46 6.37
C PHE A 104 22.09 4.90 5.27
N PHE A 105 22.35 5.25 4.01
CA PHE A 105 21.50 4.87 2.89
C PHE A 105 21.48 3.35 2.68
N GLN A 106 22.68 2.74 2.57
CA GLN A 106 22.80 1.29 2.31
C GLN A 106 22.27 0.45 3.48
N LEU A 107 22.64 0.84 4.71
CA LEU A 107 22.24 0.10 5.91
C LEU A 107 20.74 0.25 6.21
N SER A 108 20.20 1.46 6.15
CA SER A 108 18.75 1.66 6.36
C SER A 108 17.93 1.00 5.26
N LEU A 109 18.39 1.03 4.00
CA LEU A 109 17.75 0.33 2.90
C LEU A 109 17.71 -1.19 3.12
N ALA A 110 18.80 -1.79 3.60
CA ALA A 110 18.85 -3.21 3.93
C ALA A 110 17.85 -3.58 5.05
N PHE A 111 17.71 -2.74 6.08
CA PHE A 111 16.72 -2.94 7.13
C PHE A 111 15.29 -2.66 6.65
N PHE A 112 15.07 -1.72 5.73
CA PHE A 112 13.77 -1.57 5.06
C PHE A 112 13.40 -2.79 4.23
N TRP A 113 14.37 -3.43 3.54
CA TRP A 113 14.16 -4.69 2.86
C TRP A 113 13.67 -5.79 3.81
N LEU A 114 14.37 -5.96 4.93
CA LEU A 114 13.96 -6.92 5.96
C LEU A 114 12.55 -6.60 6.47
N THR A 115 12.28 -5.33 6.80
CA THR A 115 10.97 -4.86 7.26
C THR A 115 9.88 -5.10 6.22
N ALA A 116 10.16 -4.91 4.92
CA ALA A 116 9.23 -5.17 3.83
C ALA A 116 8.84 -6.64 3.73
N PHE A 117 9.81 -7.57 3.82
CA PHE A 117 9.53 -9.01 3.84
C PHE A 117 8.72 -9.44 5.06
N VAL A 118 9.08 -8.91 6.23
CA VAL A 118 8.36 -9.20 7.47
C VAL A 118 6.95 -8.61 7.43
N SER A 119 6.76 -7.39 6.90
CA SER A 119 5.45 -6.77 6.74
C SER A 119 4.57 -7.53 5.75
N ALA A 120 5.11 -7.95 4.59
CA ALA A 120 4.36 -8.78 3.65
C ALA A 120 3.94 -10.14 4.25
N THR A 121 4.75 -10.69 5.17
CA THR A 121 4.41 -11.90 5.92
C THR A 121 3.34 -11.62 6.98
N HIS A 122 3.43 -10.48 7.65
CA HIS A 122 2.41 -10.01 8.59
C HIS A 122 1.04 -9.88 7.91
N ASP A 123 0.96 -9.27 6.71
CA ASP A 123 -0.27 -9.14 5.93
C ASP A 123 -0.92 -10.51 5.68
N ILE A 124 -0.12 -11.52 5.26
CA ILE A 124 -0.63 -12.88 5.03
C ILE A 124 -1.23 -13.46 6.31
N ALA A 125 -0.53 -13.28 7.44
CA ALA A 125 -0.96 -13.81 8.72
C ALA A 125 -2.20 -13.08 9.25
N ALA A 126 -2.23 -11.75 9.17
CA ALA A 126 -3.33 -10.90 9.63
C ALA A 126 -4.63 -11.17 8.84
N ASP A 127 -4.55 -11.20 7.51
CA ASP A 127 -5.69 -11.52 6.65
C ASP A 127 -6.18 -12.97 6.86
N GLY A 128 -5.25 -13.93 7.00
CA GLY A 128 -5.60 -15.31 7.34
C GLY A 128 -6.28 -15.43 8.70
N PHE A 129 -5.77 -14.72 9.71
CA PHE A 129 -6.34 -14.71 11.06
C PHE A 129 -7.73 -14.08 11.09
N TYR A 130 -7.93 -12.96 10.37
CA TYR A 130 -9.23 -12.32 10.22
C TYR A 130 -10.29 -13.28 9.67
N MET A 131 -9.95 -14.08 8.66
CA MET A 131 -10.86 -15.05 8.08
C MET A 131 -11.15 -16.25 9.01
N LEU A 132 -10.18 -16.65 9.84
CA LEU A 132 -10.33 -17.78 10.78
C LEU A 132 -11.05 -17.38 12.07
N ALA A 133 -10.82 -16.18 12.57
CA ALA A 133 -11.33 -15.74 13.87
C ALA A 133 -12.73 -15.14 13.80
N LEU A 134 -13.23 -14.78 12.62
CA LEU A 134 -14.54 -14.16 12.42
C LEU A 134 -15.46 -15.04 11.57
N THR A 135 -16.75 -15.06 11.93
CA THR A 135 -17.79 -15.65 11.08
C THR A 135 -17.98 -14.80 9.81
N GLU A 136 -18.55 -15.38 8.74
CA GLU A 136 -18.82 -14.66 7.48
C GLU A 136 -19.60 -13.35 7.70
N HIS A 137 -20.59 -13.36 8.59
CA HIS A 137 -21.36 -12.18 8.95
C HIS A 137 -20.49 -11.12 9.64
N GLN A 138 -19.63 -11.54 10.56
CA GLN A 138 -18.68 -10.62 11.22
C GLN A 138 -17.63 -10.09 10.24
N GLN A 139 -17.13 -10.93 9.33
CA GLN A 139 -16.19 -10.48 8.28
C GLN A 139 -16.82 -9.37 7.42
N ALA A 140 -18.08 -9.56 6.99
CA ALA A 140 -18.80 -8.54 6.22
C ALA A 140 -18.99 -7.23 7.00
N PHE A 141 -19.26 -7.30 8.30
CA PHE A 141 -19.39 -6.12 9.15
C PHE A 141 -18.04 -5.40 9.37
N TYR A 142 -17.00 -6.16 9.72
CA TYR A 142 -15.70 -5.60 10.08
C TYR A 142 -14.84 -5.19 8.88
N VAL A 143 -15.21 -5.53 7.63
CA VAL A 143 -14.45 -5.13 6.44
C VAL A 143 -14.35 -3.60 6.28
N GLY A 144 -15.41 -2.88 6.62
CA GLY A 144 -15.39 -1.42 6.62
C GLY A 144 -14.51 -0.84 7.72
N ILE A 145 -14.55 -1.46 8.90
CA ILE A 145 -13.75 -1.05 10.07
C ILE A 145 -12.28 -1.24 9.79
N ARG A 146 -11.85 -2.42 9.29
CA ARG A 146 -10.45 -2.67 8.92
C ARG A 146 -9.93 -1.63 7.92
N SER A 147 -10.71 -1.35 6.88
CA SER A 147 -10.36 -0.36 5.86
C SER A 147 -10.22 1.05 6.45
N THR A 148 -11.12 1.43 7.36
CA THR A 148 -11.08 2.73 8.04
C THR A 148 -9.83 2.88 8.90
N PHE A 149 -9.49 1.88 9.72
CA PHE A 149 -8.30 1.95 10.58
C PHE A 149 -7.00 1.89 9.78
N TYR A 150 -6.96 1.16 8.67
CA TYR A 150 -5.84 1.20 7.72
C TYR A 150 -5.62 2.63 7.19
N ARG A 151 -6.68 3.35 6.81
CA ARG A 151 -6.60 4.73 6.33
C ARG A 151 -6.23 5.72 7.43
N ILE A 152 -6.76 5.54 8.65
CA ILE A 152 -6.38 6.36 9.81
C ILE A 152 -4.87 6.20 10.08
N ALA A 153 -4.34 4.97 10.02
CA ALA A 153 -2.92 4.71 10.17
C ALA A 153 -2.09 5.36 9.05
N THR A 154 -2.61 5.37 7.83
CA THR A 154 -1.96 6.04 6.69
C THR A 154 -1.86 7.55 6.93
N ILE A 155 -2.97 8.20 7.33
CA ILE A 155 -2.99 9.65 7.67
C ILE A 155 -2.05 9.94 8.85
N PHE A 156 -2.10 9.12 9.89
CA PHE A 156 -1.21 9.25 11.05
C PHE A 156 0.26 9.15 10.64
N SER A 157 0.60 8.18 9.80
CA SER A 157 1.99 7.97 9.38
C SER A 157 2.47 9.04 8.41
N GLN A 158 1.73 9.36 7.37
CA GLN A 158 2.14 10.33 6.34
C GLN A 158 1.95 11.79 6.79
N GLY A 159 0.97 12.08 7.63
CA GLY A 159 0.73 13.41 8.18
C GLY A 159 1.41 13.60 9.53
N GLY A 160 0.99 12.82 10.54
CA GLY A 160 1.41 13.01 11.93
C GLY A 160 2.89 12.72 12.18
N LEU A 161 3.42 11.59 11.67
CA LEU A 161 4.83 11.25 11.88
C LEU A 161 5.78 12.14 11.06
N VAL A 162 5.36 12.59 9.88
CA VAL A 162 6.11 13.57 9.07
C VAL A 162 6.13 14.93 9.79
N ALA A 163 5.00 15.37 10.33
CA ALA A 163 4.93 16.58 11.17
C ALA A 163 5.81 16.46 12.42
N LEU A 164 5.87 15.29 13.05
CA LEU A 164 6.76 15.03 14.19
C LEU A 164 8.24 15.18 13.77
N ALA A 165 8.65 14.63 12.61
CA ALA A 165 10.01 14.80 12.09
C ALA A 165 10.37 16.28 11.89
N TRP A 166 9.41 17.06 11.36
CA TRP A 166 9.57 18.49 11.17
C TRP A 166 9.72 19.24 12.51
N VAL A 167 8.83 19.03 13.48
CA VAL A 167 8.87 19.69 14.79
C VAL A 167 10.19 19.39 15.53
N ILE A 168 10.67 18.15 15.45
CA ILE A 168 11.97 17.78 16.06
C ILE A 168 13.12 18.50 15.34
N GLY A 169 13.07 18.63 14.02
CA GLY A 169 14.05 19.37 13.22
C GLY A 169 14.09 20.85 13.61
N GLU A 170 12.93 21.52 13.76
CA GLU A 170 12.83 22.92 14.20
C GLU A 170 13.38 23.13 15.63
N SER A 171 13.40 22.09 16.47
CA SER A 171 14.01 22.16 17.80
C SER A 171 15.55 22.12 17.79
N GLY A 172 16.19 22.11 16.60
CA GLY A 172 17.64 22.14 16.41
C GLY A 172 18.29 20.76 16.25
N CYS A 173 17.51 19.69 16.15
CA CYS A 173 18.03 18.35 15.87
C CYS A 173 18.42 18.21 14.38
N SER A 174 19.42 17.37 14.10
CA SER A 174 19.76 17.05 12.71
C SER A 174 18.63 16.28 12.03
N VAL A 175 18.56 16.36 10.68
CA VAL A 175 17.57 15.58 9.89
C VAL A 175 17.65 14.09 10.21
N ALA A 176 18.86 13.53 10.30
CA ALA A 176 19.07 12.13 10.64
C ALA A 176 18.51 11.78 12.03
N THR A 177 18.72 12.64 13.03
CA THR A 177 18.19 12.45 14.38
C THR A 177 16.67 12.53 14.40
N SER A 178 16.08 13.52 13.70
CA SER A 178 14.62 13.69 13.64
C SER A 178 13.93 12.46 13.05
N TRP A 179 14.43 11.98 11.93
CA TRP A 179 13.89 10.76 11.31
C TRP A 179 14.23 9.49 12.09
N GLY A 180 15.39 9.44 12.77
CA GLY A 180 15.73 8.36 13.69
C GLY A 180 14.72 8.25 14.85
N ILE A 181 14.32 9.38 15.44
CA ILE A 181 13.28 9.41 16.48
C ILE A 181 11.93 8.94 15.92
N VAL A 182 11.54 9.38 14.71
CA VAL A 182 10.29 8.93 14.07
C VAL A 182 10.28 7.42 13.85
N MET A 183 11.36 6.84 13.31
CA MET A 183 11.48 5.39 13.14
C MET A 183 11.48 4.66 14.49
N GLY A 184 12.11 5.25 15.52
CA GLY A 184 12.08 4.76 16.90
C GLY A 184 10.65 4.76 17.48
N VAL A 185 9.86 5.80 17.25
CA VAL A 185 8.45 5.87 17.69
C VAL A 185 7.64 4.74 17.05
N ILE A 186 7.80 4.51 15.73
CA ILE A 186 7.12 3.40 15.05
C ILE A 186 7.59 2.07 15.64
N SER A 187 8.91 1.89 15.85
CA SER A 187 9.48 0.68 16.45
C SER A 187 8.87 0.36 17.81
N VAL A 188 8.82 1.34 18.71
CA VAL A 188 8.21 1.18 20.05
C VAL A 188 6.72 0.84 19.94
N SER A 189 6.00 1.50 19.01
CA SER A 189 4.59 1.20 18.75
C SER A 189 4.39 -0.26 18.35
N PHE A 190 5.27 -0.79 17.50
CA PHE A 190 5.20 -2.20 17.06
C PHE A 190 5.54 -3.18 18.18
N PHE A 191 6.46 -2.84 19.06
CA PHE A 191 6.70 -3.63 20.25
C PHE A 191 5.46 -3.67 21.16
N ILE A 192 4.80 -2.53 21.34
CA ILE A 192 3.54 -2.44 22.10
C ILE A 192 2.44 -3.26 21.41
N PHE A 193 2.30 -3.18 20.06
CA PHE A 193 1.34 -4.00 19.32
C PHE A 193 1.61 -5.49 19.49
N ALA A 194 2.86 -5.94 19.41
CA ALA A 194 3.22 -7.35 19.61
C ALA A 194 2.80 -7.87 21.01
N VAL A 195 3.04 -7.08 22.05
CA VAL A 195 2.61 -7.41 23.42
C VAL A 195 1.08 -7.39 23.53
N TYR A 196 0.44 -6.35 23.00
CA TYR A 196 -1.01 -6.19 23.03
C TYR A 196 -1.72 -7.32 22.29
N HIS A 197 -1.32 -7.62 21.03
CA HIS A 197 -1.94 -8.66 20.23
C HIS A 197 -1.69 -10.06 20.79
N ARG A 198 -0.54 -10.31 21.41
CA ARG A 198 -0.31 -11.57 22.16
C ARG A 198 -1.33 -11.78 23.27
N MET A 199 -1.81 -10.71 23.91
CA MET A 199 -2.74 -10.75 25.03
C MET A 199 -4.20 -10.74 24.59
N VAL A 200 -4.54 -9.98 23.54
CA VAL A 200 -5.92 -9.62 23.15
C VAL A 200 -6.44 -10.48 22.00
N LEU A 201 -5.59 -10.96 21.10
CA LEU A 201 -6.06 -11.78 19.97
C LEU A 201 -6.70 -13.09 20.50
N PRO A 202 -7.90 -13.44 20.00
CA PRO A 202 -8.54 -14.71 20.35
C PRO A 202 -7.67 -15.89 19.88
N ARG A 203 -7.89 -17.06 20.47
CA ARG A 203 -7.20 -18.31 20.10
C ARG A 203 -8.21 -19.31 19.54
N PRO A 204 -8.66 -19.12 18.28
CA PRO A 204 -9.63 -20.02 17.69
C PRO A 204 -9.02 -21.42 17.53
N ALA A 205 -9.81 -22.45 17.82
CA ALA A 205 -9.35 -23.85 17.74
C ALA A 205 -8.95 -24.27 16.32
N CYS A 206 -9.42 -23.55 15.30
CA CYS A 206 -9.05 -23.74 13.89
C CYS A 206 -7.72 -23.11 13.50
N ASP A 207 -7.13 -22.22 14.32
CA ASP A 207 -5.79 -21.66 14.08
C ASP A 207 -4.71 -22.69 14.45
N ARG A 208 -4.52 -23.66 13.56
CA ARG A 208 -3.52 -24.72 13.69
C ARG A 208 -2.70 -24.81 12.41
N PRO A 209 -1.43 -25.22 12.49
CA PRO A 209 -0.66 -25.56 11.30
C PRO A 209 -1.42 -26.59 10.46
N ALA A 210 -1.37 -26.48 9.15
CA ALA A 210 -2.06 -27.40 8.25
C ALA A 210 -1.51 -28.83 8.40
N GLU A 211 -2.32 -29.75 8.92
CA GLU A 211 -1.94 -31.15 9.07
C GLU A 211 -1.90 -31.84 7.69
N GLY A 212 -0.84 -32.60 7.41
CA GLY A 212 -0.71 -33.40 6.19
C GLY A 212 -0.28 -32.61 4.93
N VAL A 213 -0.06 -31.31 5.03
CA VAL A 213 0.49 -30.53 3.91
C VAL A 213 2.01 -30.63 3.95
N THR A 214 2.57 -31.38 3.00
CA THR A 214 4.02 -31.43 2.79
C THR A 214 4.41 -30.29 1.83
N ALA A 215 5.67 -29.82 1.91
CA ALA A 215 6.22 -28.83 0.97
C ALA A 215 6.02 -29.23 -0.50
N ARG A 216 6.02 -30.55 -0.78
CA ARG A 216 5.79 -31.12 -2.12
C ARG A 216 4.34 -30.92 -2.60
N ASN A 217 3.36 -31.08 -1.71
CA ASN A 217 1.94 -30.88 -2.06
C ASN A 217 1.64 -29.39 -2.21
N ALA A 218 2.20 -28.55 -1.34
CA ALA A 218 2.10 -27.09 -1.45
C ALA A 218 2.68 -26.58 -2.79
N GLY A 219 3.83 -27.12 -3.22
CA GLY A 219 4.44 -26.78 -4.51
C GLY A 219 3.56 -27.19 -5.71
N ARG A 220 2.91 -28.36 -5.64
CA ARG A 220 2.00 -28.80 -6.70
C ARG A 220 0.75 -27.94 -6.81
N GLU A 221 0.12 -27.62 -5.69
CA GLU A 221 -1.06 -26.72 -5.65
C GLU A 221 -0.70 -25.30 -6.11
N PHE A 222 0.46 -24.81 -5.73
CA PHE A 222 1.01 -23.55 -6.22
C PHE A 222 1.14 -23.55 -7.75
N LEU A 223 1.82 -24.55 -8.33
CA LEU A 223 1.97 -24.66 -9.79
C LEU A 223 0.61 -24.80 -10.50
N ARG A 224 -0.32 -25.55 -9.92
CA ARG A 224 -1.69 -25.67 -10.43
C ARG A 224 -2.40 -24.33 -10.44
N THR A 225 -2.26 -23.55 -9.37
CA THR A 225 -2.86 -22.22 -9.24
C THR A 225 -2.35 -21.29 -10.33
N PHE A 226 -1.04 -21.25 -10.56
CA PHE A 226 -0.47 -20.45 -11.64
C PHE A 226 -0.93 -20.94 -13.02
N ALA A 227 -0.88 -22.23 -13.27
CA ALA A 227 -1.31 -22.80 -14.55
C ALA A 227 -2.78 -22.46 -14.86
N THR A 228 -3.66 -22.57 -13.88
CA THR A 228 -5.08 -22.23 -14.04
C THR A 228 -5.31 -20.73 -14.22
N PHE A 229 -4.52 -19.88 -13.57
CA PHE A 229 -4.57 -18.43 -13.75
C PHE A 229 -4.24 -18.01 -15.18
N PHE A 230 -3.12 -18.50 -15.73
CA PHE A 230 -2.68 -18.15 -17.08
C PHE A 230 -3.53 -18.78 -18.20
N ARG A 231 -4.33 -19.81 -17.87
CA ARG A 231 -5.30 -20.43 -18.80
C ARG A 231 -6.65 -19.73 -18.83
N LYS A 232 -6.88 -18.71 -17.99
CA LYS A 232 -8.14 -17.96 -18.02
C LYS A 232 -8.36 -17.28 -19.37
N PRO A 233 -9.63 -17.14 -19.81
CA PRO A 233 -9.96 -16.38 -20.99
C PRO A 233 -9.39 -14.94 -20.89
N HIS A 234 -8.81 -14.45 -21.94
CA HIS A 234 -8.22 -13.10 -22.01
C HIS A 234 -7.11 -12.85 -20.97
N ALA A 235 -6.33 -13.87 -20.61
CA ALA A 235 -5.27 -13.75 -19.61
C ALA A 235 -4.27 -12.63 -19.94
N LEU A 236 -3.82 -12.55 -21.20
CA LEU A 236 -2.87 -11.53 -21.63
C LEU A 236 -3.42 -10.10 -21.45
N THR A 237 -4.66 -9.84 -21.87
CA THR A 237 -5.27 -8.51 -21.74
C THR A 237 -5.53 -8.14 -20.28
N GLY A 238 -5.91 -9.13 -19.45
CA GLY A 238 -6.05 -8.94 -18.01
C GLY A 238 -4.73 -8.59 -17.33
N ILE A 239 -3.66 -9.32 -17.67
CA ILE A 239 -2.31 -9.05 -17.13
C ILE A 239 -1.80 -7.68 -17.60
N LEU A 240 -1.95 -7.34 -18.89
CA LEU A 240 -1.58 -6.02 -19.40
C LEU A 240 -2.33 -4.90 -18.67
N PHE A 241 -3.62 -5.08 -18.42
CA PHE A 241 -4.38 -4.13 -17.62
C PHE A 241 -3.84 -4.01 -16.19
N MET A 242 -3.57 -5.14 -15.52
CA MET A 242 -3.04 -5.15 -14.15
C MET A 242 -1.68 -4.46 -14.05
N LEU A 243 -0.82 -4.61 -15.04
CA LEU A 243 0.52 -4.03 -15.07
C LEU A 243 0.53 -2.56 -15.46
N LEU A 244 -0.33 -2.14 -16.40
CA LEU A 244 -0.19 -0.86 -17.10
C LEU A 244 -1.27 0.17 -16.77
N TYR A 245 -2.40 -0.24 -16.19
CA TYR A 245 -3.47 0.71 -15.83
C TYR A 245 -3.00 1.82 -14.90
N ARG A 246 -2.07 1.51 -14.00
CA ARG A 246 -1.49 2.44 -13.03
C ARG A 246 -0.09 2.95 -13.43
N LEU A 247 0.28 2.83 -14.71
CA LEU A 247 1.60 3.25 -15.20
C LEU A 247 1.94 4.72 -14.89
N PRO A 248 1.03 5.70 -15.08
CA PRO A 248 1.28 7.09 -14.70
C PRO A 248 1.49 7.24 -13.19
N GLU A 249 0.59 6.66 -12.40
CA GLU A 249 0.59 6.72 -10.95
C GLU A 249 1.84 6.09 -10.33
N ALA A 250 2.30 4.97 -10.87
CA ALA A 250 3.50 4.27 -10.41
C ALA A 250 4.77 5.14 -10.47
N GLN A 251 4.85 6.03 -11.46
CA GLN A 251 5.92 6.99 -11.61
C GLN A 251 5.69 8.22 -10.73
N LEU A 252 4.45 8.75 -10.76
CA LEU A 252 4.06 9.94 -10.04
C LEU A 252 4.33 9.81 -8.52
N VAL A 253 3.89 8.70 -7.90
CA VAL A 253 4.03 8.49 -6.44
C VAL A 253 5.48 8.51 -5.96
N LYS A 254 6.45 8.22 -6.83
CA LYS A 254 7.88 8.27 -6.50
C LYS A 254 8.43 9.69 -6.46
N LEU A 255 7.86 10.57 -7.23
CA LEU A 255 8.38 11.93 -7.43
C LEU A 255 7.54 13.02 -6.75
N ILE A 256 6.36 12.72 -6.22
CA ILE A 256 5.53 13.70 -5.52
C ILE A 256 6.30 14.31 -4.34
N ASN A 257 6.81 13.49 -3.42
CA ASN A 257 7.54 13.99 -2.25
C ASN A 257 8.81 14.73 -2.65
N PRO A 258 9.70 14.22 -3.54
CA PRO A 258 10.81 14.99 -4.07
C PRO A 258 10.39 16.34 -4.67
N PHE A 259 9.37 16.37 -5.51
CA PHE A 259 8.86 17.59 -6.15
C PHE A 259 8.37 18.64 -5.13
N LEU A 260 7.68 18.19 -4.09
CA LEU A 260 7.16 19.10 -3.05
C LEU A 260 8.31 19.72 -2.24
N VAL A 261 9.41 18.98 -1.99
CA VAL A 261 10.53 19.39 -1.12
C VAL A 261 11.60 20.14 -1.89
N ASP A 262 11.91 19.74 -3.12
CA ASP A 262 12.99 20.37 -3.92
C ASP A 262 12.76 21.86 -4.10
N GLY A 263 13.87 22.61 -4.11
CA GLY A 263 13.84 24.05 -4.29
C GLY A 263 13.27 24.48 -5.64
N ARG A 264 12.78 25.72 -5.69
CA ARG A 264 12.22 26.30 -6.93
C ARG A 264 13.25 26.49 -8.01
N ASP A 265 14.52 26.65 -7.63
CA ASP A 265 15.69 26.75 -8.52
C ASP A 265 15.91 25.48 -9.36
N VAL A 266 15.49 24.32 -8.85
CA VAL A 266 15.52 23.04 -9.59
C VAL A 266 14.14 22.59 -10.08
N GLY A 267 13.14 23.48 -10.02
CA GLY A 267 11.78 23.24 -10.52
C GLY A 267 10.84 22.57 -9.54
N GLY A 268 11.22 22.38 -8.28
CA GLY A 268 10.36 21.90 -7.20
C GLY A 268 9.55 23.04 -6.55
N LEU A 269 8.78 22.73 -5.50
CA LEU A 269 7.92 23.71 -4.82
C LEU A 269 8.55 24.31 -3.55
N GLY A 270 9.63 23.73 -3.02
CA GLY A 270 10.36 24.22 -1.86
C GLY A 270 9.56 24.18 -0.55
N LEU A 271 8.69 23.20 -0.39
CA LEU A 271 7.88 23.05 0.82
C LEU A 271 8.72 22.47 1.97
N THR A 272 8.42 22.91 3.17
CA THR A 272 8.95 22.29 4.38
C THR A 272 8.38 20.88 4.58
N THR A 273 9.10 20.04 5.32
CA THR A 273 8.64 18.68 5.65
C THR A 273 7.26 18.68 6.32
N GLY A 274 6.97 19.69 7.17
CA GLY A 274 5.67 19.84 7.81
C GLY A 274 4.55 20.14 6.81
N GLU A 275 4.81 21.04 5.85
CA GLU A 275 3.84 21.34 4.78
C GLU A 275 3.58 20.12 3.89
N VAL A 276 4.61 19.33 3.57
CA VAL A 276 4.44 18.06 2.83
C VAL A 276 3.55 17.08 3.60
N GLY A 277 3.73 16.96 4.91
CA GLY A 277 2.87 16.16 5.78
C GLY A 277 1.40 16.60 5.72
N LEU A 278 1.13 17.90 5.66
CA LEU A 278 -0.22 18.45 5.50
C LEU A 278 -0.76 18.20 4.08
N VAL A 279 0.00 18.59 3.05
CA VAL A 279 -0.44 18.55 1.65
C VAL A 279 -0.68 17.14 1.18
N TYR A 280 0.33 16.29 1.27
CA TYR A 280 0.26 14.93 0.73
C TYR A 280 -0.22 13.92 1.77
N GLY A 281 0.30 14.01 3.00
CA GLY A 281 -0.02 13.05 4.06
C GLY A 281 -1.43 13.22 4.64
N THR A 282 -1.99 14.42 4.64
CA THR A 282 -3.33 14.67 5.19
C THR A 282 -4.34 14.93 4.09
N VAL A 283 -4.20 16.05 3.35
CA VAL A 283 -5.17 16.42 2.30
C VAL A 283 -5.19 15.39 1.19
N GLY A 284 -4.02 14.90 0.76
CA GLY A 284 -3.92 13.86 -0.26
C GLY A 284 -4.62 12.56 0.16
N VAL A 285 -4.38 12.06 1.37
CA VAL A 285 -5.01 10.81 1.85
C VAL A 285 -6.52 10.97 2.04
N ILE A 286 -7.00 12.14 2.46
CA ILE A 286 -8.43 12.44 2.51
C ILE A 286 -9.03 12.40 1.09
N GLY A 287 -8.40 13.08 0.12
CA GLY A 287 -8.81 13.06 -1.28
C GLY A 287 -8.90 11.64 -1.83
N LEU A 288 -7.85 10.84 -1.65
CA LEU A 288 -7.79 9.42 -2.02
C LEU A 288 -8.94 8.62 -1.41
N THR A 289 -9.22 8.86 -0.13
CA THR A 289 -10.28 8.15 0.61
C THR A 289 -11.65 8.49 0.07
N VAL A 290 -11.95 9.77 -0.11
CA VAL A 290 -13.22 10.25 -0.67
C VAL A 290 -13.41 9.72 -2.09
N GLY A 291 -12.38 9.80 -2.93
CA GLY A 291 -12.39 9.24 -4.29
C GLY A 291 -12.71 7.76 -4.30
N GLY A 292 -12.07 6.97 -3.43
CA GLY A 292 -12.32 5.54 -3.28
C GLY A 292 -13.75 5.22 -2.85
N ILE A 293 -14.29 5.94 -1.86
CA ILE A 293 -15.69 5.78 -1.39
C ILE A 293 -16.67 6.11 -2.50
N VAL A 294 -16.50 7.25 -3.17
CA VAL A 294 -17.37 7.66 -4.29
C VAL A 294 -17.29 6.63 -5.41
N GLY A 295 -16.09 6.15 -5.74
CA GLY A 295 -15.90 5.10 -6.73
C GLY A 295 -16.66 3.82 -6.41
N GLY A 296 -16.56 3.32 -5.18
CA GLY A 296 -17.33 2.17 -4.72
C GLY A 296 -18.84 2.38 -4.79
N LEU A 297 -19.33 3.54 -4.36
CA LEU A 297 -20.76 3.88 -4.37
C LEU A 297 -21.34 3.93 -5.79
N VAL A 298 -20.68 4.56 -6.74
CA VAL A 298 -21.20 4.68 -8.10
C VAL A 298 -21.20 3.34 -8.82
N VAL A 299 -20.18 2.49 -8.58
CA VAL A 299 -20.15 1.13 -9.15
C VAL A 299 -21.22 0.25 -8.55
N SER A 300 -21.47 0.32 -7.24
CA SER A 300 -22.54 -0.47 -6.60
C SER A 300 -23.93 -0.19 -7.16
N ARG A 301 -24.17 1.02 -7.70
CA ARG A 301 -25.44 1.43 -8.32
C ARG A 301 -25.49 1.13 -9.82
N GLY A 302 -24.38 1.36 -10.53
CA GLY A 302 -24.36 1.35 -12.00
C GLY A 302 -23.62 0.19 -12.64
N GLY A 303 -22.91 -0.62 -11.86
CA GLY A 303 -22.02 -1.68 -12.35
C GLY A 303 -20.66 -1.16 -12.83
N LEU A 304 -19.64 -2.02 -12.76
CA LEU A 304 -18.28 -1.65 -13.15
C LEU A 304 -18.16 -1.27 -14.63
N ARG A 305 -18.84 -1.98 -15.52
CA ARG A 305 -18.79 -1.72 -16.98
C ARG A 305 -19.15 -0.29 -17.36
N ARG A 306 -20.16 0.29 -16.69
CA ARG A 306 -20.61 1.68 -16.94
C ARG A 306 -19.60 2.70 -16.46
N TRP A 307 -18.98 2.46 -15.27
CA TRP A 307 -18.12 3.42 -14.60
C TRP A 307 -16.63 3.25 -14.92
N LEU A 308 -16.24 2.17 -15.58
CA LEU A 308 -14.85 1.88 -15.92
C LEU A 308 -14.18 3.03 -16.69
N TRP A 309 -14.86 3.56 -17.73
CA TRP A 309 -14.34 4.67 -18.53
C TRP A 309 -14.25 5.99 -17.76
N PRO A 310 -15.31 6.47 -17.08
CA PRO A 310 -15.21 7.65 -16.22
C PRO A 310 -14.10 7.54 -15.17
N MET A 311 -13.88 6.34 -14.62
CA MET A 311 -12.82 6.08 -13.64
C MET A 311 -11.44 6.10 -14.27
N ALA A 312 -11.26 5.53 -15.46
CA ALA A 312 -9.99 5.59 -16.19
C ALA A 312 -9.63 7.03 -16.59
N TRP A 313 -10.60 7.83 -17.00
CA TRP A 313 -10.40 9.25 -17.24
C TRP A 313 -10.14 10.02 -15.95
N GLY A 314 -10.81 9.69 -14.86
CA GLY A 314 -10.62 10.31 -13.54
C GLY A 314 -9.20 10.18 -13.04
N ILE A 315 -8.62 8.97 -13.05
CA ILE A 315 -7.23 8.74 -12.61
C ILE A 315 -6.21 9.39 -13.55
N SER A 316 -6.54 9.52 -14.85
CA SER A 316 -5.61 10.03 -15.86
C SER A 316 -5.60 11.56 -15.92
N LEU A 317 -6.78 12.19 -16.01
CA LEU A 317 -6.87 13.64 -16.23
C LEU A 317 -6.44 14.45 -15.02
N THR A 318 -6.61 13.93 -13.82
CA THR A 318 -6.22 14.65 -12.60
C THR A 318 -4.71 14.81 -12.45
N CYS A 319 -3.90 13.98 -13.12
CA CYS A 319 -2.44 14.16 -13.18
C CYS A 319 -2.02 15.53 -13.77
N ILE A 320 -2.90 16.20 -14.54
CA ILE A 320 -2.63 17.53 -15.12
C ILE A 320 -2.40 18.60 -14.04
N THR A 321 -2.91 18.38 -12.82
CA THR A 321 -2.67 19.32 -11.70
C THR A 321 -1.19 19.42 -11.35
N PHE A 322 -0.41 18.34 -11.50
CA PHE A 322 1.03 18.36 -11.30
C PHE A 322 1.76 19.08 -12.45
N CYS A 323 1.28 18.97 -13.69
CA CYS A 323 1.80 19.80 -14.78
C CYS A 323 1.58 21.29 -14.48
N TYR A 324 0.40 21.66 -13.96
CA TYR A 324 0.12 23.02 -13.53
C TYR A 324 1.03 23.47 -12.38
N LEU A 325 1.22 22.64 -11.35
CA LEU A 325 2.09 22.95 -10.21
C LEU A 325 3.54 23.16 -10.65
N ALA A 326 4.07 22.35 -11.56
CA ALA A 326 5.43 22.48 -12.05
C ALA A 326 5.61 23.72 -12.93
N TRP A 327 4.62 24.05 -13.78
CA TRP A 327 4.66 25.20 -14.65
C TRP A 327 4.43 26.51 -13.90
N ALA A 328 3.36 26.60 -13.09
CA ALA A 328 2.96 27.84 -12.43
C ALA A 328 3.71 28.12 -11.13
N GLN A 329 4.27 27.09 -10.50
CA GLN A 329 5.01 27.16 -9.23
C GLN A 329 4.33 28.05 -8.17
N PRO A 330 3.06 27.81 -7.82
CA PRO A 330 2.34 28.68 -6.89
C PRO A 330 3.01 28.70 -5.51
N THR A 331 2.92 29.84 -4.83
CA THR A 331 3.42 29.98 -3.44
C THR A 331 2.32 29.72 -2.42
N SER A 332 1.05 29.75 -2.85
CA SER A 332 -0.10 29.54 -1.97
C SER A 332 -0.25 28.05 -1.62
N LEU A 333 -0.09 27.72 -0.35
CA LEU A 333 -0.31 26.38 0.17
C LEU A 333 -1.73 25.87 -0.12
N PHE A 334 -2.73 26.76 -0.13
CA PHE A 334 -4.11 26.41 -0.48
C PHE A 334 -4.23 25.90 -1.91
N VAL A 335 -3.54 26.53 -2.88
CA VAL A 335 -3.54 26.10 -4.28
C VAL A 335 -2.85 24.73 -4.42
N ILE A 336 -1.72 24.55 -3.74
CA ILE A 336 -0.98 23.27 -3.75
C ILE A 336 -1.84 22.15 -3.14
N CYS A 337 -2.46 22.39 -1.97
CA CYS A 337 -3.38 21.45 -1.34
C CYS A 337 -4.57 21.08 -2.25
N THR A 338 -5.13 22.07 -2.95
CA THR A 338 -6.25 21.83 -3.88
C THR A 338 -5.83 20.96 -5.05
N CYS A 339 -4.69 21.23 -5.67
CA CYS A 339 -4.17 20.45 -6.79
C CYS A 339 -3.88 19.00 -6.38
N VAL A 340 -3.18 18.80 -5.27
CA VAL A 340 -2.88 17.45 -4.74
C VAL A 340 -4.15 16.74 -4.32
N GLY A 341 -5.08 17.44 -3.66
CA GLY A 341 -6.37 16.88 -3.27
C GLY A 341 -7.22 16.40 -4.46
N ILE A 342 -7.26 17.17 -5.55
CA ILE A 342 -7.97 16.80 -6.79
C ILE A 342 -7.32 15.57 -7.43
N GLU A 343 -5.98 15.56 -7.54
CA GLU A 343 -5.28 14.42 -8.12
C GLU A 343 -5.51 13.15 -7.30
N GLN A 344 -5.35 13.20 -5.98
CA GLN A 344 -5.55 12.07 -5.09
C GLN A 344 -7.02 11.59 -5.06
N LEU A 345 -7.99 12.51 -5.22
CA LEU A 345 -9.41 12.15 -5.38
C LEU A 345 -9.62 11.37 -6.69
N GLY A 346 -9.07 11.86 -7.81
CA GLY A 346 -9.13 11.19 -9.09
C GLY A 346 -8.44 9.82 -9.06
N TYR A 347 -7.29 9.75 -8.39
CA TYR A 347 -6.59 8.49 -8.16
C TYR A 347 -7.46 7.50 -7.37
N GLY A 348 -8.02 7.90 -6.22
CA GLY A 348 -8.88 7.02 -5.42
C GLY A 348 -10.11 6.54 -6.18
N PHE A 349 -10.73 7.43 -6.97
CA PHE A 349 -11.86 7.11 -7.82
C PHE A 349 -11.50 6.05 -8.88
N GLY A 350 -10.42 6.25 -9.64
CA GLY A 350 -9.98 5.31 -10.67
C GLY A 350 -9.39 4.02 -10.10
N PHE A 351 -8.75 4.06 -8.94
CA PHE A 351 -8.24 2.88 -8.25
C PHE A 351 -9.36 1.92 -7.84
N SER A 352 -10.56 2.44 -7.55
CA SER A 352 -11.73 1.59 -7.26
C SER A 352 -12.09 0.68 -8.43
N ALA A 353 -12.03 1.18 -9.69
CA ALA A 353 -12.25 0.35 -10.88
C ALA A 353 -11.19 -0.75 -11.01
N TYR A 354 -9.94 -0.40 -10.76
CA TYR A 354 -8.82 -1.33 -10.79
C TYR A 354 -9.01 -2.48 -9.79
N MET A 355 -9.28 -2.17 -8.52
CA MET A 355 -9.50 -3.18 -7.48
C MET A 355 -10.69 -4.09 -7.78
N LEU A 356 -11.79 -3.52 -8.27
CA LEU A 356 -12.97 -4.30 -8.66
C LEU A 356 -12.69 -5.21 -9.86
N TYR A 357 -11.86 -4.76 -10.80
CA TYR A 357 -11.41 -5.62 -11.89
C TYR A 357 -10.55 -6.79 -11.40
N LEU A 358 -9.65 -6.58 -10.44
CA LEU A 358 -8.86 -7.66 -9.84
C LEU A 358 -9.77 -8.71 -9.17
N ILE A 359 -10.79 -8.25 -8.46
CA ILE A 359 -11.79 -9.13 -7.82
C ILE A 359 -12.54 -9.92 -8.90
N TYR A 360 -13.04 -9.27 -9.93
CA TYR A 360 -13.71 -9.92 -11.06
C TYR A 360 -12.82 -10.97 -11.74
N TYR A 361 -11.59 -10.58 -12.06
CA TYR A 361 -10.67 -11.48 -12.76
C TYR A 361 -10.26 -12.69 -11.89
N SER A 362 -10.26 -12.56 -10.58
CA SER A 362 -9.93 -13.65 -9.64
C SER A 362 -11.03 -14.69 -9.49
N GLU A 363 -12.28 -14.45 -9.93
CA GLU A 363 -13.41 -15.38 -9.75
C GLU A 363 -13.12 -16.81 -10.24
N GLY A 364 -13.66 -17.81 -9.53
CA GLY A 364 -13.50 -19.24 -9.81
C GLY A 364 -13.13 -20.05 -8.56
N GLU A 365 -12.85 -21.35 -8.72
CA GLU A 365 -12.57 -22.28 -7.61
C GLU A 365 -11.37 -21.83 -6.74
N LEU A 366 -10.33 -21.22 -7.35
CA LEU A 366 -9.12 -20.77 -6.68
C LEU A 366 -9.11 -19.23 -6.49
N ARG A 367 -10.28 -18.64 -6.21
CA ARG A 367 -10.49 -17.19 -6.14
C ARG A 367 -9.44 -16.47 -5.29
N THR A 368 -9.21 -16.92 -4.06
CA THR A 368 -8.27 -16.30 -3.13
C THR A 368 -6.83 -16.32 -3.66
N ALA A 369 -6.41 -17.46 -4.19
CA ALA A 369 -5.07 -17.62 -4.73
C ALA A 369 -4.88 -16.82 -6.04
N HIS A 370 -5.89 -16.79 -6.92
CA HIS A 370 -5.88 -15.95 -8.12
C HIS A 370 -5.87 -14.46 -7.77
N TYR A 371 -6.59 -14.04 -6.73
CA TYR A 371 -6.55 -12.66 -6.25
C TYR A 371 -5.16 -12.28 -5.74
N ALA A 372 -4.49 -13.19 -5.02
CA ALA A 372 -3.11 -12.98 -4.59
C ALA A 372 -2.15 -12.79 -5.79
N ILE A 373 -2.33 -13.55 -6.88
CA ILE A 373 -1.55 -13.35 -8.11
C ILE A 373 -1.86 -11.99 -8.75
N CYS A 374 -3.14 -11.58 -8.80
CA CYS A 374 -3.55 -10.27 -9.32
C CYS A 374 -2.88 -9.13 -8.52
N THR A 375 -2.86 -9.22 -7.19
CA THR A 375 -2.19 -8.22 -6.34
C THR A 375 -0.66 -8.25 -6.49
N GLY A 376 -0.07 -9.41 -6.81
CA GLY A 376 1.32 -9.53 -7.21
C GLY A 376 1.62 -8.74 -8.49
N PHE A 377 0.79 -8.87 -9.53
CA PHE A 377 0.89 -8.05 -10.75
C PHE A 377 0.66 -6.57 -10.48
N MET A 378 -0.25 -6.22 -9.56
CA MET A 378 -0.43 -4.85 -9.10
C MET A 378 0.86 -4.26 -8.52
N ALA A 379 1.52 -5.00 -7.63
CA ALA A 379 2.77 -4.56 -7.02
C ALA A 379 3.90 -4.47 -8.06
N LEU A 380 3.98 -5.41 -8.99
CA LEU A 380 4.94 -5.40 -10.10
C LEU A 380 4.72 -4.19 -11.03
N GLY A 381 3.46 -3.85 -11.33
CA GLY A 381 3.08 -2.67 -12.11
C GLY A 381 3.40 -1.34 -11.43
N MET A 382 3.54 -1.32 -10.10
CA MET A 382 4.07 -0.16 -9.36
C MET A 382 5.60 -0.15 -9.32
N MET A 383 6.21 -1.31 -9.15
CA MET A 383 7.65 -1.45 -9.01
C MET A 383 8.40 -1.04 -10.29
N LEU A 384 8.09 -1.66 -11.42
CA LEU A 384 8.88 -1.49 -12.66
C LEU A 384 8.86 -0.05 -13.20
N PRO A 385 7.69 0.61 -13.38
CA PRO A 385 7.70 2.01 -13.84
C PRO A 385 8.28 2.97 -12.82
N GLY A 386 8.07 2.69 -11.51
CA GLY A 386 8.62 3.50 -10.43
C GLY A 386 10.15 3.56 -10.43
N MET A 387 10.81 2.46 -10.83
CA MET A 387 12.28 2.40 -10.92
C MET A 387 12.86 3.40 -11.93
N ALA A 388 12.16 3.63 -13.03
CA ALA A 388 12.61 4.55 -14.08
C ALA A 388 12.27 6.02 -13.79
N ALA A 389 11.34 6.30 -12.87
CA ALA A 389 10.76 7.62 -12.66
C ALA A 389 11.82 8.69 -12.32
N GLY A 390 12.74 8.37 -11.41
CA GLY A 390 13.79 9.32 -11.00
C GLY A 390 14.76 9.63 -12.13
N TRP A 391 15.19 8.60 -12.88
CA TRP A 391 16.06 8.79 -14.04
C TRP A 391 15.39 9.66 -15.13
N ILE A 392 14.10 9.42 -15.39
CA ILE A 392 13.33 10.23 -16.36
C ILE A 392 13.26 11.68 -15.88
N GLN A 393 12.98 11.90 -14.59
CA GLN A 393 12.90 13.25 -14.02
C GLN A 393 14.26 13.98 -14.05
N GLU A 394 15.36 13.31 -13.76
CA GLU A 394 16.70 13.90 -13.79
C GLU A 394 17.09 14.39 -15.20
N HIS A 395 16.57 13.74 -16.27
CA HIS A 395 16.83 14.15 -17.65
C HIS A 395 15.84 15.19 -18.18
N LEU A 396 14.57 15.13 -17.78
CA LEU A 396 13.51 16.00 -18.31
C LEU A 396 13.20 17.20 -17.41
N GLY A 397 13.73 17.23 -16.20
CA GLY A 397 13.26 18.15 -15.14
C GLY A 397 11.85 17.79 -14.66
N TYR A 398 11.33 18.51 -13.66
CA TYR A 398 10.00 18.22 -13.10
C TYR A 398 8.87 18.51 -14.09
N GLU A 399 8.92 19.63 -14.82
CA GLU A 399 7.90 19.98 -15.79
C GLU A 399 7.82 18.93 -16.92
N GLY A 400 8.96 18.58 -17.52
CA GLY A 400 9.02 17.55 -18.56
C GLY A 400 8.57 16.17 -18.05
N PHE A 401 8.92 15.82 -16.80
CA PHE A 401 8.50 14.58 -16.17
C PHE A 401 6.97 14.50 -16.02
N PHE A 402 6.30 15.55 -15.57
CA PHE A 402 4.83 15.51 -15.42
C PHE A 402 4.12 15.48 -16.78
N TRP A 403 4.67 16.13 -17.80
CA TRP A 403 4.15 15.95 -19.17
C TRP A 403 4.37 14.54 -19.71
N TRP A 404 5.51 13.90 -19.38
CA TRP A 404 5.72 12.48 -19.67
C TRP A 404 4.66 11.59 -18.98
N VAL A 405 4.38 11.84 -17.70
CA VAL A 405 3.32 11.14 -16.95
C VAL A 405 1.96 11.30 -17.63
N MET A 406 1.63 12.51 -18.08
CA MET A 406 0.41 12.76 -18.88
C MET A 406 0.40 11.95 -20.17
N GLY A 407 1.53 11.84 -20.88
CA GLY A 407 1.66 10.96 -22.04
C GLY A 407 1.39 9.48 -21.72
N CYS A 408 1.89 9.01 -20.57
CA CYS A 408 1.63 7.65 -20.08
C CYS A 408 0.14 7.38 -19.76
N CYS A 409 -0.67 8.41 -19.51
CA CYS A 409 -2.12 8.26 -19.34
C CYS A 409 -2.79 7.67 -20.58
N ALA A 410 -2.23 7.87 -21.77
CA ALA A 410 -2.73 7.23 -23.01
C ALA A 410 -2.65 5.69 -22.92
N VAL A 411 -1.64 5.15 -22.23
CA VAL A 411 -1.50 3.70 -22.00
C VAL A 411 -2.61 3.19 -21.09
N THR A 412 -2.94 3.93 -20.01
CA THR A 412 -4.08 3.62 -19.12
C THR A 412 -5.38 3.50 -19.90
N ILE A 413 -5.65 4.45 -20.80
CA ILE A 413 -6.83 4.47 -21.66
C ILE A 413 -6.80 3.30 -22.64
N ALA A 414 -5.64 3.03 -23.27
CA ALA A 414 -5.47 1.93 -24.23
C ALA A 414 -5.73 0.56 -23.56
N VAL A 415 -5.14 0.28 -22.41
CA VAL A 415 -5.36 -1.02 -21.73
C VAL A 415 -6.78 -1.15 -21.18
N THR A 416 -7.43 -0.04 -20.84
CA THR A 416 -8.86 -0.03 -20.45
C THR A 416 -9.75 -0.45 -21.63
N ALA A 417 -9.40 -0.09 -22.85
CA ALA A 417 -10.13 -0.50 -24.06
C ALA A 417 -10.00 -2.01 -24.37
N LEU A 418 -8.93 -2.66 -23.89
CA LEU A 418 -8.68 -4.09 -24.16
C LEU A 418 -9.50 -5.02 -23.27
N ILE A 419 -9.97 -4.56 -22.11
CA ILE A 419 -10.67 -5.42 -21.14
C ILE A 419 -12.18 -5.41 -21.37
N ARG A 420 -12.80 -6.54 -21.07
CA ARG A 420 -14.25 -6.71 -21.10
C ARG A 420 -14.76 -7.10 -19.73
N VAL A 421 -15.75 -6.36 -19.24
CA VAL A 421 -16.41 -6.63 -17.96
C VAL A 421 -17.90 -6.86 -18.21
N PRO A 422 -18.52 -7.91 -17.62
CA PRO A 422 -19.96 -8.14 -17.72
C PRO A 422 -20.75 -6.94 -17.19
N ALA A 423 -21.92 -6.67 -17.77
CA ALA A 423 -22.75 -5.53 -17.36
C ALA A 423 -23.28 -5.62 -15.92
N GLU A 424 -23.48 -6.85 -15.45
CA GLU A 424 -24.02 -7.15 -14.12
C GLU A 424 -22.99 -7.02 -12.99
N PHE A 425 -21.69 -7.12 -13.32
CA PHE A 425 -20.65 -7.16 -12.31
C PHE A 425 -20.58 -5.85 -11.49
N GLY A 426 -20.62 -5.99 -10.17
CA GLY A 426 -20.56 -4.89 -9.20
C GLY A 426 -21.90 -4.17 -8.99
N ARG A 427 -22.95 -4.52 -9.72
CA ARG A 427 -24.29 -3.95 -9.54
C ARG A 427 -25.03 -4.65 -8.41
N LYS A 428 -25.66 -3.88 -7.53
CA LYS A 428 -26.55 -4.43 -6.50
C LYS A 428 -27.80 -4.97 -7.21
N HIS A 429 -28.05 -6.26 -7.09
CA HIS A 429 -29.34 -6.82 -7.48
C HIS A 429 -30.41 -6.30 -6.52
N VAL A 430 -31.42 -5.63 -7.06
CA VAL A 430 -32.59 -5.13 -6.33
C VAL A 430 -33.56 -6.29 -6.14
#